data_ae694608a33fd5ced3aa197d7dab166a
#
_entry.id   ae694608a33fd5ced3aa197d7dab166a
#
_cell.length_a   1.000
_cell.length_b   1.000
_cell.length_c   1.000
_cell.angle_alpha   90.00
_cell.angle_beta   90.00
_cell.angle_gamma   90.00
#
_symmetry.space_group_name_H-M   'P 1'
#
loop_
_entity.id
_entity.type
_entity.pdbx_description
1 polymer ?
#
loop_
_entity_poly.entity_id
_entity_poly.type
_entity_poly.pdbx_seq_one_letter_code
_entity_poly.pdbx_strand_id
1 'polypeptide(L)'
;MQWQRLILAALLVSAVGVTDARAQQTIVFFRHGEKPAGGYGQLTCQGLNRALALPDVLNAKFGKPHFLYVPNPAVKIPDPAGSFYYVRPLATIEPTAIRFGLSVNTNYGYSDVVGLESRLITVDKANTTIFVSWEHAYLVKVVQNIMNHYGGGAAVPPWTTGDYDALYIVHVDYLNGSIHAQFQRDQEGLNNRLTTCP
;
A
#
# COMPACT_ATOMS: atom_id res chain seq x y z
N MET A 1 29.45 -63.15 -41.59
CA MET A 1 28.22 -62.72 -40.86
C MET A 1 28.55 -61.56 -40.00
N GLN A 2 28.27 -60.35 -40.49
CA GLN A 2 28.50 -59.07 -39.76
C GLN A 2 27.17 -58.57 -39.16
N TRP A 3 27.14 -58.41 -37.85
CA TRP A 3 26.01 -57.93 -37.15
C TRP A 3 26.17 -56.37 -37.00
N GLN A 4 25.37 -55.61 -37.74
CA GLN A 4 25.27 -54.16 -37.57
C GLN A 4 24.42 -53.86 -36.32
N ARG A 5 25.00 -53.17 -35.32
CA ARG A 5 24.30 -52.65 -34.15
C ARG A 5 23.79 -51.26 -34.50
N LEU A 6 22.48 -51.11 -34.62
CA LEU A 6 21.80 -49.84 -34.72
C LEU A 6 21.78 -49.20 -33.33
N ILE A 7 22.45 -48.04 -33.15
CA ILE A 7 22.39 -47.21 -31.98
C ILE A 7 21.25 -46.21 -32.20
N LEU A 8 20.14 -46.38 -31.47
CA LEU A 8 19.05 -45.42 -31.42
C LEU A 8 19.48 -44.29 -30.47
N ALA A 9 19.78 -43.10 -30.99
CA ALA A 9 20.00 -41.90 -30.20
C ALA A 9 18.62 -41.29 -29.83
N ALA A 10 18.22 -41.42 -28.56
CA ALA A 10 17.04 -40.75 -28.05
C ALA A 10 17.38 -39.27 -27.79
N LEU A 11 16.82 -38.39 -28.60
CA LEU A 11 16.84 -36.94 -28.38
C LEU A 11 15.90 -36.59 -27.21
N LEU A 12 16.49 -36.30 -26.05
CA LEU A 12 15.79 -35.67 -24.92
C LEU A 12 15.52 -34.21 -25.25
N VAL A 13 14.30 -33.90 -25.71
CA VAL A 13 13.82 -32.50 -25.80
C VAL A 13 13.50 -32.04 -24.38
N SER A 14 14.41 -31.30 -23.79
CA SER A 14 14.14 -30.57 -22.53
C SER A 14 13.14 -29.47 -22.81
N ALA A 15 11.88 -29.65 -22.42
CA ALA A 15 10.89 -28.56 -22.39
C ALA A 15 11.35 -27.55 -21.36
N VAL A 16 11.96 -26.47 -21.83
CA VAL A 16 12.19 -25.26 -21.02
C VAL A 16 10.81 -24.68 -20.75
N GLY A 17 10.28 -24.92 -19.54
CA GLY A 17 9.06 -24.29 -19.10
C GLY A 17 9.29 -22.78 -19.08
N VAL A 18 8.66 -22.07 -20.00
CA VAL A 18 8.55 -20.61 -19.95
C VAL A 18 7.68 -20.31 -18.73
N THR A 19 8.31 -19.96 -17.61
CA THR A 19 7.57 -19.36 -16.49
C THR A 19 7.15 -17.98 -16.96
N ASP A 20 5.85 -17.82 -17.25
CA ASP A 20 5.25 -16.51 -17.49
C ASP A 20 5.65 -15.59 -16.34
N ALA A 21 6.42 -14.57 -16.63
CA ALA A 21 6.80 -13.56 -15.65
C ALA A 21 5.54 -12.78 -15.26
N ARG A 22 4.94 -13.17 -14.14
CA ARG A 22 3.79 -12.49 -13.56
C ARG A 22 4.30 -11.21 -12.91
N ALA A 23 4.03 -10.07 -13.52
CA ALA A 23 4.26 -8.79 -12.88
C ALA A 23 3.13 -8.55 -11.87
N GLN A 24 3.50 -8.21 -10.63
CA GLN A 24 2.53 -7.94 -9.56
C GLN A 24 2.81 -6.58 -8.95
N GLN A 25 1.77 -5.78 -8.77
CA GLN A 25 1.83 -4.57 -7.97
C GLN A 25 1.07 -4.81 -6.66
N THR A 26 1.66 -4.43 -5.53
CA THR A 26 1.00 -4.46 -4.22
C THR A 26 0.89 -3.04 -3.69
N ILE A 27 -0.33 -2.56 -3.46
CA ILE A 27 -0.59 -1.24 -2.90
C ILE A 27 -1.19 -1.44 -1.50
N VAL A 28 -0.50 -0.97 -0.49
CA VAL A 28 -0.90 -1.08 0.92
C VAL A 28 -1.35 0.28 1.41
N PHE A 29 -2.62 0.37 1.77
CA PHE A 29 -3.23 1.56 2.31
C PHE A 29 -3.45 1.42 3.81
N PHE A 30 -3.10 2.43 4.57
CA PHE A 30 -3.35 2.52 6.00
C PHE A 30 -3.70 3.94 6.40
N ARG A 31 -4.45 4.04 7.47
CA ARG A 31 -4.85 5.32 8.04
C ARG A 31 -3.67 5.93 8.79
N HIS A 32 -3.64 7.27 8.90
CA HIS A 32 -2.77 7.94 9.87
C HIS A 32 -3.03 7.43 11.30
N GLY A 33 -2.05 7.49 12.18
CA GLY A 33 -2.17 7.11 13.59
C GLY A 33 -3.20 7.93 14.37
N GLU A 34 -3.43 7.57 15.62
CA GLU A 34 -4.42 8.16 16.51
C GLU A 34 -4.26 9.68 16.61
N LYS A 35 -5.40 10.40 16.58
CA LYS A 35 -5.47 11.86 16.67
C LYS A 35 -6.12 12.32 17.98
N PRO A 36 -5.77 13.51 18.50
CA PRO A 36 -6.47 14.08 19.63
C PRO A 36 -7.92 14.45 19.27
N ALA A 37 -8.79 14.60 20.27
CA ALA A 37 -10.20 14.93 20.09
C ALA A 37 -10.39 16.23 19.28
N GLY A 38 -9.54 17.24 19.50
CA GLY A 38 -9.54 18.51 18.74
C GLY A 38 -8.96 18.39 17.33
N GLY A 39 -8.29 17.31 17.00
CA GLY A 39 -7.65 17.04 15.71
C GLY A 39 -6.30 17.72 15.54
N TYR A 40 -6.26 19.04 15.48
CA TYR A 40 -5.07 19.92 15.35
C TYR A 40 -4.12 19.56 14.19
N GLY A 41 -4.55 18.75 13.22
CA GLY A 41 -3.70 18.23 12.17
C GLY A 41 -2.62 17.23 12.66
N GLN A 42 -2.58 16.89 13.97
CA GLN A 42 -1.49 16.18 14.63
C GLN A 42 -1.88 14.77 15.11
N LEU A 43 -0.87 13.96 15.44
CA LEU A 43 -1.01 12.69 16.15
C LEU A 43 -1.10 12.91 17.68
N THR A 44 -1.65 11.91 18.38
CA THR A 44 -1.41 11.75 19.82
C THR A 44 -0.06 11.08 20.06
N CYS A 45 0.38 10.98 21.34
CA CYS A 45 1.54 10.16 21.71
C CYS A 45 1.33 8.68 21.32
N GLN A 46 0.10 8.16 21.45
CA GLN A 46 -0.23 6.81 20.97
C GLN A 46 -0.05 6.66 19.45
N GLY A 47 -0.53 7.64 18.67
CA GLY A 47 -0.32 7.67 17.24
C GLY A 47 1.15 7.78 16.84
N LEU A 48 1.96 8.52 17.60
CA LEU A 48 3.41 8.58 17.41
C LEU A 48 4.08 7.24 17.70
N ASN A 49 3.71 6.59 18.82
CA ASN A 49 4.22 5.25 19.16
C ASN A 49 3.83 4.20 18.11
N ARG A 50 2.62 4.30 17.54
CA ARG A 50 2.21 3.49 16.37
C ARG A 50 3.13 3.75 15.18
N ALA A 51 3.34 5.00 14.81
CA ALA A 51 4.18 5.40 13.68
C ALA A 51 5.61 4.86 13.81
N LEU A 52 6.18 4.88 15.01
CA LEU A 52 7.53 4.36 15.29
C LEU A 52 7.61 2.83 15.20
N ALA A 53 6.53 2.11 15.49
CA ALA A 53 6.48 0.64 15.40
C ALA A 53 6.11 0.14 13.98
N LEU A 54 5.44 0.98 13.19
CA LEU A 54 4.91 0.62 11.87
C LEU A 54 5.95 0.10 10.85
N PRO A 55 7.20 0.64 10.80
CA PRO A 55 8.21 0.16 9.85
C PRO A 55 8.52 -1.34 9.99
N ASP A 56 8.55 -1.89 11.21
CA ASP A 56 8.81 -3.31 11.43
C ASP A 56 7.66 -4.17 10.92
N VAL A 57 6.42 -3.76 11.19
CA VAL A 57 5.21 -4.44 10.72
C VAL A 57 5.14 -4.46 9.20
N LEU A 58 5.30 -3.30 8.56
CA LEU A 58 5.22 -3.18 7.11
C LEU A 58 6.35 -3.96 6.42
N ASN A 59 7.56 -3.93 6.99
CA ASN A 59 8.69 -4.71 6.48
C ASN A 59 8.45 -6.23 6.58
N ALA A 60 7.92 -6.69 7.71
CA ALA A 60 7.66 -8.12 7.91
C ALA A 60 6.57 -8.65 6.99
N LYS A 61 5.54 -7.83 6.70
CA LYS A 61 4.40 -8.22 5.86
C LYS A 61 4.65 -8.06 4.35
N PHE A 62 5.33 -6.99 3.93
CA PHE A 62 5.39 -6.55 2.53
C PHE A 62 6.81 -6.28 2.02
N GLY A 63 7.81 -6.31 2.90
CA GLY A 63 9.18 -5.96 2.54
C GLY A 63 9.38 -4.44 2.32
N LYS A 64 10.49 -4.09 1.66
CA LYS A 64 10.81 -2.70 1.32
C LYS A 64 9.87 -2.16 0.24
N PRO A 65 9.18 -1.02 0.45
CA PRO A 65 8.38 -0.39 -0.59
C PRO A 65 9.27 0.28 -1.65
N HIS A 66 8.70 0.52 -2.82
CA HIS A 66 9.30 1.30 -3.90
C HIS A 66 8.86 2.77 -3.83
N PHE A 67 7.63 3.02 -3.37
CA PHE A 67 7.05 4.37 -3.30
C PHE A 67 6.23 4.56 -2.02
N LEU A 68 6.25 5.79 -1.51
CA LEU A 68 5.48 6.23 -0.36
C LEU A 68 4.64 7.45 -0.74
N TYR A 69 3.35 7.44 -0.38
CA TYR A 69 2.43 8.54 -0.66
C TYR A 69 1.69 8.99 0.59
N VAL A 70 1.55 10.31 0.73
CA VAL A 70 0.70 10.96 1.73
C VAL A 70 0.03 12.19 1.14
N PRO A 71 -1.03 12.71 1.77
CA PRO A 71 -1.59 13.99 1.38
C PRO A 71 -0.58 15.13 1.57
N ASN A 72 -0.71 16.17 0.76
CA ASN A 72 0.09 17.39 0.88
C ASN A 72 -0.09 18.02 2.28
N PRO A 73 0.95 18.04 3.13
CA PRO A 73 0.84 18.56 4.49
C PRO A 73 0.67 20.08 4.56
N ALA A 74 0.92 20.80 3.46
CA ALA A 74 0.70 22.25 3.37
C ALA A 74 -0.78 22.62 3.18
N VAL A 75 -1.65 21.63 2.91
CA VAL A 75 -3.09 21.83 2.80
C VAL A 75 -3.73 21.73 4.18
N LYS A 76 -4.53 22.73 4.54
CA LYS A 76 -5.33 22.70 5.77
C LYS A 76 -6.59 21.85 5.59
N ILE A 77 -6.95 21.14 6.65
CA ILE A 77 -8.19 20.37 6.73
C ILE A 77 -9.06 20.89 7.87
N PRO A 78 -10.39 20.72 7.80
CA PRO A 78 -11.27 20.95 8.93
C PRO A 78 -11.05 19.83 9.97
N ASP A 79 -10.83 20.23 11.21
CA ASP A 79 -10.79 19.37 12.40
C ASP A 79 -11.75 19.95 13.46
N PRO A 80 -12.17 19.23 14.50
CA PRO A 80 -13.13 19.74 15.48
C PRO A 80 -12.73 21.06 16.15
N ALA A 81 -11.42 21.29 16.36
CA ALA A 81 -10.92 22.54 16.97
C ALA A 81 -10.63 23.67 15.95
N GLY A 82 -10.86 23.47 14.65
CA GLY A 82 -10.60 24.48 13.62
C GLY A 82 -9.99 23.91 12.35
N SER A 83 -9.24 24.76 11.61
CA SER A 83 -8.59 24.35 10.35
C SER A 83 -7.08 24.34 10.52
N PHE A 84 -6.46 23.17 10.31
CA PHE A 84 -5.05 22.94 10.58
C PHE A 84 -4.33 22.27 9.40
N TYR A 85 -3.02 22.49 9.29
CA TYR A 85 -2.17 21.77 8.34
C TYR A 85 -2.22 20.24 8.59
N TYR A 86 -2.38 19.47 7.53
CA TYR A 86 -2.65 18.04 7.63
C TYR A 86 -1.37 17.22 7.70
N VAL A 87 -0.67 17.24 8.82
CA VAL A 87 0.63 16.57 8.98
C VAL A 87 0.53 15.11 9.46
N ARG A 88 -0.61 14.67 9.99
CA ARG A 88 -0.80 13.32 10.54
C ARG A 88 -0.32 12.19 9.64
N PRO A 89 -0.73 12.11 8.36
CA PRO A 89 -0.29 11.01 7.49
C PRO A 89 1.21 11.01 7.24
N LEU A 90 1.81 12.20 7.09
CA LEU A 90 3.27 12.32 6.95
C LEU A 90 3.97 11.84 8.23
N ALA A 91 3.55 12.33 9.40
CA ALA A 91 4.12 11.90 10.69
C ALA A 91 3.95 10.40 10.94
N THR A 92 2.93 9.76 10.36
CA THR A 92 2.72 8.31 10.47
C THR A 92 3.69 7.52 9.60
N ILE A 93 3.94 7.94 8.37
CA ILE A 93 4.77 7.18 7.42
C ILE A 93 6.25 7.54 7.49
N GLU A 94 6.60 8.71 8.06
CA GLU A 94 7.97 9.24 8.08
C GLU A 94 8.99 8.26 8.71
N PRO A 95 8.73 7.58 9.84
CA PRO A 95 9.65 6.57 10.36
C PRO A 95 9.90 5.42 9.37
N THR A 96 8.89 5.05 8.57
CA THR A 96 9.03 4.06 7.49
C THR A 96 9.91 4.59 6.35
N ALA A 97 9.71 5.85 5.96
CA ALA A 97 10.53 6.50 4.93
C ALA A 97 12.00 6.57 5.34
N ILE A 98 12.27 6.99 6.58
CA ILE A 98 13.63 7.07 7.15
C ILE A 98 14.28 5.69 7.18
N ARG A 99 13.56 4.66 7.69
CA ARG A 99 14.09 3.28 7.76
C ARG A 99 14.54 2.74 6.42
N PHE A 100 13.78 3.01 5.36
CA PHE A 100 14.07 2.49 4.02
C PHE A 100 14.91 3.43 3.15
N GLY A 101 15.21 4.65 3.62
CA GLY A 101 15.93 5.66 2.85
C GLY A 101 15.16 6.11 1.61
N LEU A 102 13.85 6.35 1.75
CA LEU A 102 12.98 6.73 0.65
C LEU A 102 12.40 8.14 0.85
N SER A 103 12.16 8.83 -0.26
CA SER A 103 11.39 10.07 -0.25
C SER A 103 9.88 9.77 -0.15
N VAL A 104 9.14 10.69 0.47
CA VAL A 104 7.67 10.64 0.54
C VAL A 104 7.09 11.56 -0.53
N ASN A 105 6.17 11.05 -1.35
CA ASN A 105 5.44 11.87 -2.31
C ASN A 105 4.25 12.56 -1.61
N THR A 106 4.21 13.88 -1.70
CA THR A 106 3.21 14.74 -1.06
C THR A 106 2.42 15.59 -2.06
N ASN A 107 2.36 15.19 -3.34
CA ASN A 107 1.85 16.04 -4.43
C ASN A 107 0.34 16.18 -4.45
N TYR A 108 -0.42 15.34 -3.75
CA TYR A 108 -1.89 15.27 -3.83
C TYR A 108 -2.54 15.83 -2.57
N GLY A 109 -3.61 16.62 -2.73
CA GLY A 109 -4.43 17.05 -1.61
C GLY A 109 -5.17 15.86 -0.95
N TYR A 110 -5.55 15.98 0.31
CA TYR A 110 -6.20 14.88 1.05
C TYR A 110 -7.51 14.39 0.40
N SER A 111 -8.21 15.24 -0.32
CA SER A 111 -9.45 14.94 -1.05
C SER A 111 -9.25 14.69 -2.55
N ASP A 112 -8.01 14.78 -3.05
CA ASP A 112 -7.69 14.53 -4.46
C ASP A 112 -7.60 13.03 -4.75
N VAL A 113 -8.76 12.39 -4.73
CA VAL A 113 -8.92 10.95 -4.99
C VAL A 113 -8.49 10.60 -6.41
N VAL A 114 -8.88 11.42 -7.39
CA VAL A 114 -8.63 11.16 -8.81
C VAL A 114 -7.14 11.28 -9.15
N GLY A 115 -6.47 12.32 -8.63
CA GLY A 115 -5.04 12.51 -8.85
C GLY A 115 -4.21 11.38 -8.26
N LEU A 116 -4.52 10.97 -7.02
CA LEU A 116 -3.84 9.86 -6.37
C LEU A 116 -4.10 8.53 -7.10
N GLU A 117 -5.36 8.21 -7.42
CA GLU A 117 -5.73 7.01 -8.20
C GLU A 117 -4.95 6.95 -9.51
N SER A 118 -5.04 8.01 -10.33
CA SER A 118 -4.35 8.10 -11.62
C SER A 118 -2.86 7.81 -11.48
N ARG A 119 -2.23 8.32 -10.43
CA ARG A 119 -0.82 8.05 -10.16
C ARG A 119 -0.56 6.59 -9.82
N LEU A 120 -1.37 6.00 -8.93
CA LEU A 120 -1.17 4.62 -8.47
C LEU A 120 -1.35 3.60 -9.60
N ILE A 121 -2.27 3.84 -10.54
CA ILE A 121 -2.49 2.96 -11.70
C ILE A 121 -1.46 3.14 -12.83
N THR A 122 -0.69 4.25 -12.84
CA THR A 122 0.32 4.55 -13.88
C THR A 122 1.76 4.31 -13.43
N VAL A 123 2.00 4.00 -12.17
CA VAL A 123 3.32 3.62 -11.66
C VAL A 123 3.81 2.35 -12.38
N ASP A 124 5.13 2.24 -12.59
CA ASP A 124 5.72 1.01 -13.13
C ASP A 124 5.28 -0.20 -12.28
N LYS A 125 4.69 -1.16 -12.97
CA LYS A 125 3.84 -2.20 -12.38
C LYS A 125 4.60 -3.48 -12.04
N ALA A 126 5.81 -3.63 -12.59
CA ALA A 126 6.59 -4.86 -12.41
C ALA A 126 7.14 -4.97 -10.97
N ASN A 127 6.57 -5.89 -10.18
CA ASN A 127 7.04 -6.20 -8.82
C ASN A 127 7.15 -4.96 -7.90
N THR A 128 6.15 -4.10 -7.96
CA THR A 128 6.15 -2.82 -7.25
C THR A 128 5.31 -2.89 -5.98
N THR A 129 5.89 -2.50 -4.84
CA THR A 129 5.18 -2.31 -3.56
C THR A 129 5.07 -0.82 -3.26
N ILE A 130 3.87 -0.36 -2.93
CA ILE A 130 3.55 1.03 -2.65
C ILE A 130 2.86 1.12 -1.29
N PHE A 131 3.30 2.04 -0.44
CA PHE A 131 2.62 2.35 0.81
C PHE A 131 1.95 3.72 0.74
N VAL A 132 0.71 3.79 1.19
CA VAL A 132 -0.13 4.99 1.16
C VAL A 132 -0.72 5.22 2.55
N SER A 133 -0.27 6.28 3.24
CA SER A 133 -0.88 6.72 4.50
C SER A 133 -1.84 7.88 4.22
N TRP A 134 -3.14 7.71 4.55
CA TRP A 134 -4.16 8.67 4.13
C TRP A 134 -5.27 8.90 5.17
N GLU A 135 -6.24 9.73 4.79
CA GLU A 135 -7.51 9.89 5.50
C GLU A 135 -8.46 8.72 5.14
N HIS A 136 -9.07 8.09 6.13
CA HIS A 136 -9.77 6.82 5.97
C HIS A 136 -10.95 6.85 4.97
N ALA A 137 -11.75 7.93 4.94
CA ALA A 137 -12.91 7.99 4.05
C ALA A 137 -12.49 8.20 2.57
N TYR A 138 -11.45 9.00 2.32
CA TYR A 138 -10.90 9.17 0.98
C TYR A 138 -10.08 7.98 0.53
N LEU A 139 -9.37 7.31 1.44
CA LEU A 139 -8.65 6.08 1.18
C LEU A 139 -9.58 5.00 0.62
N VAL A 140 -10.74 4.78 1.25
CA VAL A 140 -11.75 3.82 0.75
C VAL A 140 -12.18 4.14 -0.67
N LYS A 141 -12.38 5.43 -1.00
CA LYS A 141 -12.75 5.86 -2.35
C LYS A 141 -11.66 5.54 -3.37
N VAL A 142 -10.39 5.82 -3.04
CA VAL A 142 -9.26 5.50 -3.93
C VAL A 142 -9.18 3.99 -4.18
N VAL A 143 -9.29 3.18 -3.12
CA VAL A 143 -9.26 1.72 -3.23
C VAL A 143 -10.41 1.21 -4.10
N GLN A 144 -11.65 1.70 -3.86
CA GLN A 144 -12.81 1.31 -4.67
C GLN A 144 -12.65 1.69 -6.14
N ASN A 145 -12.11 2.86 -6.44
CA ASN A 145 -11.86 3.31 -7.81
C ASN A 145 -10.83 2.42 -8.51
N ILE A 146 -9.73 2.08 -7.83
CA ILE A 146 -8.72 1.16 -8.38
C ILE A 146 -9.32 -0.22 -8.66
N MET A 147 -10.14 -0.75 -7.72
CA MET A 147 -10.83 -2.03 -7.92
C MET A 147 -11.76 -1.97 -9.13
N ASN A 148 -12.54 -0.89 -9.28
CA ASN A 148 -13.42 -0.69 -10.44
C ASN A 148 -12.64 -0.56 -11.74
N HIS A 149 -11.50 0.16 -11.72
CA HIS A 149 -10.64 0.36 -12.90
C HIS A 149 -10.11 -0.96 -13.47
N TYR A 150 -9.75 -1.89 -12.60
CA TYR A 150 -9.19 -3.19 -12.98
C TYR A 150 -10.21 -4.35 -12.97
N GLY A 151 -11.51 -4.03 -12.95
CA GLY A 151 -12.57 -5.05 -13.03
C GLY A 151 -12.66 -5.97 -11.82
N GLY A 152 -12.06 -5.59 -10.70
CA GLY A 152 -12.04 -6.39 -9.47
C GLY A 152 -13.37 -6.52 -8.73
N GLY A 153 -14.42 -5.83 -9.16
CA GLY A 153 -15.85 -6.00 -8.86
C GLY A 153 -16.32 -6.11 -7.39
N ALA A 154 -15.40 -6.39 -6.47
CA ALA A 154 -15.73 -6.53 -5.06
C ALA A 154 -15.98 -5.17 -4.40
N ALA A 155 -17.06 -5.07 -3.62
CA ALA A 155 -17.30 -3.89 -2.80
C ALA A 155 -16.20 -3.76 -1.73
N VAL A 156 -15.50 -2.64 -1.71
CA VAL A 156 -14.55 -2.32 -0.65
C VAL A 156 -15.34 -1.95 0.61
N PRO A 157 -15.15 -2.65 1.73
CA PRO A 157 -15.90 -2.37 2.95
C PRO A 157 -15.60 -0.93 3.45
N PRO A 158 -16.56 -0.28 4.11
CA PRO A 158 -16.33 1.02 4.72
C PRO A 158 -15.29 0.92 5.85
N TRP A 159 -14.49 1.96 6.02
CA TRP A 159 -13.52 2.04 7.11
C TRP A 159 -14.21 2.54 8.38
N THR A 160 -14.12 1.79 9.45
CA THR A 160 -14.69 2.19 10.76
C THR A 160 -13.91 3.38 11.34
N THR A 161 -14.61 4.44 11.71
CA THR A 161 -13.98 5.71 12.14
C THR A 161 -13.00 5.57 13.33
N GLY A 162 -13.22 4.62 14.22
CA GLY A 162 -12.33 4.32 15.36
C GLY A 162 -11.19 3.36 15.05
N ASP A 163 -11.15 2.79 13.85
CA ASP A 163 -10.14 1.81 13.46
C ASP A 163 -8.87 2.53 12.92
N TYR A 164 -7.77 2.35 13.62
CA TYR A 164 -6.44 2.83 13.23
C TYR A 164 -5.49 1.67 12.86
N ASP A 165 -5.97 0.42 12.92
CA ASP A 165 -5.15 -0.78 12.79
C ASP A 165 -5.34 -1.51 11.46
N ALA A 166 -6.40 -1.19 10.72
CA ALA A 166 -6.68 -1.85 9.45
C ALA A 166 -5.63 -1.52 8.38
N LEU A 167 -5.34 -2.52 7.57
CA LEU A 167 -4.62 -2.41 6.30
C LEU A 167 -5.58 -2.79 5.17
N TYR A 168 -5.69 -1.96 4.15
CA TYR A 168 -6.36 -2.30 2.90
C TYR A 168 -5.30 -2.54 1.84
N ILE A 169 -5.33 -3.70 1.22
CA ILE A 169 -4.30 -4.16 0.30
C ILE A 169 -4.95 -4.41 -1.05
N VAL A 170 -4.38 -3.84 -2.09
CA VAL A 170 -4.77 -4.12 -3.48
C VAL A 170 -3.59 -4.81 -4.16
N HIS A 171 -3.81 -6.04 -4.59
CA HIS A 171 -2.90 -6.76 -5.46
C HIS A 171 -3.38 -6.61 -6.90
N VAL A 172 -2.51 -6.12 -7.77
CA VAL A 172 -2.79 -5.99 -9.20
C VAL A 172 -1.86 -6.93 -9.95
N ASP A 173 -2.45 -7.92 -10.60
CA ASP A 173 -1.75 -8.94 -11.37
C ASP A 173 -1.82 -8.58 -12.87
N TYR A 174 -0.67 -8.66 -13.52
CA TYR A 174 -0.50 -8.44 -14.96
C TYR A 174 -0.12 -9.79 -15.59
N LEU A 175 -1.06 -10.45 -16.24
CA LEU A 175 -0.86 -11.77 -16.84
C LEU A 175 -1.39 -11.78 -18.29
N ASN A 176 -0.52 -12.09 -19.25
CA ASN A 176 -0.89 -12.29 -20.67
C ASN A 176 -1.75 -11.14 -21.25
N GLY A 177 -1.43 -9.88 -20.89
CA GLY A 177 -2.19 -8.71 -21.36
C GLY A 177 -3.49 -8.44 -20.62
N SER A 178 -3.87 -9.30 -19.68
CA SER A 178 -5.00 -9.09 -18.78
C SER A 178 -4.53 -8.50 -17.44
N ILE A 179 -5.35 -7.64 -16.86
CA ILE A 179 -5.09 -7.00 -15.58
C ILE A 179 -6.23 -7.36 -14.63
N HIS A 180 -5.89 -7.84 -13.44
CA HIS A 180 -6.85 -8.20 -12.42
C HIS A 180 -6.44 -7.61 -11.08
N ALA A 181 -7.38 -6.97 -10.38
CA ALA A 181 -7.19 -6.48 -9.03
C ALA A 181 -7.90 -7.39 -8.02
N GLN A 182 -7.24 -7.63 -6.90
CA GLN A 182 -7.80 -8.33 -5.75
C GLN A 182 -7.67 -7.45 -4.52
N PHE A 183 -8.74 -7.35 -3.74
CA PHE A 183 -8.78 -6.63 -2.48
C PHE A 183 -8.59 -7.60 -1.31
N GLN A 184 -7.71 -7.22 -0.37
CA GLN A 184 -7.52 -7.93 0.90
C GLN A 184 -7.55 -6.94 2.05
N ARG A 185 -8.13 -7.34 3.18
CA ARG A 185 -8.02 -6.62 4.46
C ARG A 185 -7.11 -7.39 5.41
N ASP A 186 -6.24 -6.64 6.11
CA ASP A 186 -5.37 -7.14 7.17
C ASP A 186 -5.32 -6.11 8.30
N GLN A 187 -4.46 -6.30 9.29
CA GLN A 187 -4.25 -5.42 10.44
C GLN A 187 -2.77 -5.16 10.67
N GLU A 188 -2.45 -3.98 11.23
CA GLU A 188 -1.10 -3.65 11.70
C GLU A 188 -0.72 -4.45 12.94
N GLY A 189 -1.70 -4.76 13.82
CA GLY A 189 -1.48 -5.36 15.13
C GLY A 189 -0.91 -4.38 16.18
N LEU A 190 -1.18 -3.08 16.00
CA LEU A 190 -0.58 -2.00 16.79
C LEU A 190 -1.55 -1.26 17.73
N ASN A 191 -2.74 -1.84 18.00
CA ASN A 191 -3.79 -1.16 18.76
C ASN A 191 -3.44 -0.77 20.20
N ASN A 192 -2.50 -1.44 20.84
CA ASN A 192 -2.21 -1.25 22.27
C ASN A 192 -0.89 -0.51 22.49
N ARG A 193 -0.60 0.54 21.70
CA ARG A 193 0.57 1.38 21.92
C ARG A 193 0.39 2.27 23.16
N LEU A 194 1.52 2.63 23.77
CA LEU A 194 1.54 3.52 24.93
C LEU A 194 0.91 4.87 24.58
N THR A 195 0.19 5.44 25.53
CA THR A 195 -0.40 6.79 25.42
C THR A 195 0.54 7.91 25.92
N THR A 196 1.66 7.55 26.50
CA THR A 196 2.76 8.46 26.85
C THR A 196 3.71 8.59 25.66
N CYS A 197 4.24 9.77 25.41
CA CYS A 197 5.22 10.00 24.35
C CYS A 197 6.54 9.26 24.64
N PRO A 198 7.25 8.81 23.59
CA PRO A 198 8.56 8.17 23.68
C PRO A 198 9.66 9.16 24.12
#